data_a95e631b737a20d8eafe55cee1f301b3
#
_entry.id   a95e631b737a20d8eafe55cee1f301b3
#
_cell.length_a   1.000
_cell.length_b   1.000
_cell.length_c   1.000
_cell.angle_alpha   90.00
_cell.angle_beta   90.00
_cell.angle_gamma   90.00
#
_symmetry.space_group_name_H-M   'P 1'
#
loop_
_entity.id
_entity.type
_entity.pdbx_description
1 polymer ?
#
loop_
_entity_poly.entity_id
_entity_poly.type
_entity_poly.pdbx_seq_one_letter_code
_entity_poly.pdbx_strand_id
1 'polypeptide(L)'
;MLRNPISRAVVLAGACLVAITPFFWWGSPSGHDFEFHMFSWMEVLGQWKHGIAYPRWAALAHWGYGEARFLFYPPVSWTLGAALGAVLPWKVVPGAYCWIVLTLAGASMYRLARQWLPAPDALFAAVFYALNPYHLLIVYWRSAYAELLAAALLPLLLLCLLRLFLPESEPGFRPTLWLSFTLAAAWLTNAPAAVMIHYSAAGLTLILAAIQAAIGAEQDAAGLRSWSPQSWRHPVRTLVRTALAMLLGAGLASFYLLPAIYEQKWIDVSQVLSPGVRPQDNFLFRTIADPDHNRFNLLVSTVALAEIGALMFAIWFSRKKHVGTAAPGCPVARNATAVSADRACWMLLTAWGVSSAVLMLSVSNSLWQHLPKLRFMQIPFRWLLCMNVALAMLLPMAAKRWTTRLLTCALLLATLILAGRRFQPPWWDMASDIRQMSNAIADGTGYEGSDEYVPAADDAYELDKSLPLVVGGTGALPRIQILVWGPAEKRFTVRATAPQNLTVRLFNYPAWAVVVNGKPTATQKTDVTGLIVIPIGAGDNDIHIHFRRTIDRLIGNVVSLISLVLLVVVWMRARREAFRPANPEGSGV
;
A
#
# COMPACT_ATOMS: atom_id res chain seq x y z
N MET A 1 -8.05 -27.16 -22.70
CA MET A 1 -8.18 -26.94 -21.24
C MET A 1 -8.33 -25.47 -20.80
N LEU A 2 -7.71 -24.48 -21.41
CA LEU A 2 -7.77 -23.05 -20.96
C LEU A 2 -8.96 -22.25 -21.52
N ARG A 3 -10.02 -22.88 -22.02
CA ARG A 3 -11.20 -22.17 -22.55
C ARG A 3 -12.13 -21.62 -21.45
N ASN A 4 -12.18 -22.27 -20.29
CA ASN A 4 -13.04 -21.89 -19.16
C ASN A 4 -12.35 -20.85 -18.27
N PRO A 5 -13.05 -19.78 -17.81
CA PRO A 5 -12.52 -18.81 -16.84
C PRO A 5 -12.05 -19.46 -15.52
N ILE A 6 -12.76 -20.49 -15.05
CA ILE A 6 -12.37 -21.23 -13.83
C ILE A 6 -10.98 -21.89 -14.00
N SER A 7 -10.72 -22.56 -15.15
CA SER A 7 -9.42 -23.20 -15.39
C SER A 7 -8.26 -22.18 -15.36
N ARG A 8 -8.49 -20.96 -15.83
CA ARG A 8 -7.49 -19.88 -15.81
C ARG A 8 -7.22 -19.39 -14.39
N ALA A 9 -8.27 -19.22 -13.59
CA ALA A 9 -8.15 -18.86 -12.18
C ALA A 9 -7.38 -19.93 -11.40
N VAL A 10 -7.66 -21.21 -11.64
CA VAL A 10 -6.94 -22.34 -11.03
C VAL A 10 -5.46 -22.36 -11.44
N VAL A 11 -5.13 -22.10 -12.71
CA VAL A 11 -3.72 -22.03 -13.17
C VAL A 11 -2.99 -20.87 -12.49
N LEU A 12 -3.61 -19.69 -12.40
CA LEU A 12 -3.01 -18.54 -11.72
C LEU A 12 -2.79 -18.82 -10.23
N ALA A 13 -3.83 -19.26 -9.52
CA ALA A 13 -3.73 -19.59 -8.10
C ALA A 13 -2.74 -20.72 -7.82
N GLY A 14 -2.69 -21.73 -8.68
CA GLY A 14 -1.72 -22.82 -8.61
C GLY A 14 -0.28 -22.34 -8.81
N ALA A 15 -0.03 -21.45 -9.78
CA ALA A 15 1.30 -20.87 -9.99
C ALA A 15 1.74 -20.04 -8.75
N CYS A 16 0.83 -19.24 -8.17
CA CYS A 16 1.13 -18.50 -6.94
C CYS A 16 1.36 -19.46 -5.75
N LEU A 17 0.63 -20.58 -5.67
CA LEU A 17 0.85 -21.58 -4.63
C LEU A 17 2.24 -22.23 -4.77
N VAL A 18 2.66 -22.59 -5.99
CA VAL A 18 4.01 -23.12 -6.24
C VAL A 18 5.08 -22.12 -5.81
N ALA A 19 4.88 -20.84 -6.04
CA ALA A 19 5.85 -19.81 -5.65
C ALA A 19 6.04 -19.67 -4.13
N ILE A 20 5.06 -20.07 -3.31
CA ILE A 20 5.16 -20.01 -1.84
C ILE A 20 5.46 -21.39 -1.21
N THR A 21 5.70 -22.43 -2.02
CA THR A 21 6.01 -23.76 -1.47
C THR A 21 7.23 -23.79 -0.53
N PRO A 22 8.28 -22.94 -0.68
CA PRO A 22 9.38 -22.86 0.27
C PRO A 22 8.96 -22.61 1.72
N PHE A 23 7.82 -21.92 1.96
CA PHE A 23 7.29 -21.71 3.32
C PHE A 23 6.96 -23.01 4.05
N PHE A 24 6.66 -24.09 3.34
CA PHE A 24 6.32 -25.38 3.94
C PHE A 24 7.55 -26.15 4.46
N TRP A 25 8.73 -25.90 3.87
CA TRP A 25 9.96 -26.63 4.22
C TRP A 25 10.92 -25.79 5.06
N TRP A 26 11.01 -24.49 4.80
CA TRP A 26 12.01 -23.63 5.46
C TRP A 26 11.41 -22.66 6.48
N GLY A 27 10.09 -22.64 6.63
CA GLY A 27 9.41 -21.67 7.48
C GLY A 27 9.03 -20.40 6.73
N SER A 28 8.76 -19.32 7.46
CA SER A 28 8.40 -18.04 6.88
C SER A 28 9.66 -17.22 6.57
N PRO A 29 9.79 -16.62 5.36
CA PRO A 29 10.86 -15.66 5.13
C PRO A 29 10.72 -14.47 6.08
N SER A 30 11.75 -14.20 6.87
CA SER A 30 11.79 -13.12 7.86
C SER A 30 12.61 -11.94 7.33
N GLY A 31 12.08 -11.29 6.28
CA GLY A 31 12.66 -10.05 5.74
C GLY A 31 12.46 -8.86 6.67
N HIS A 32 12.95 -7.69 6.24
CA HIS A 32 13.03 -6.47 7.07
C HIS A 32 11.72 -6.07 7.77
N ASP A 33 10.54 -6.31 7.13
CA ASP A 33 9.24 -5.90 7.67
C ASP A 33 8.46 -7.08 8.30
N PHE A 34 9.09 -8.27 8.45
CA PHE A 34 8.37 -9.48 8.89
C PHE A 34 7.79 -9.35 10.29
N GLU A 35 8.62 -9.06 11.27
CA GLU A 35 8.21 -8.91 12.67
C GLU A 35 7.21 -7.79 12.85
N PHE A 36 7.42 -6.65 12.19
CA PHE A 36 6.50 -5.53 12.20
C PHE A 36 5.08 -5.96 11.79
N HIS A 37 4.96 -6.75 10.71
CA HIS A 37 3.67 -7.24 10.25
C HIS A 37 3.08 -8.28 11.20
N MET A 38 3.87 -9.24 11.63
CA MET A 38 3.41 -10.32 12.50
C MET A 38 2.87 -9.79 13.83
N PHE A 39 3.64 -8.94 14.52
CA PHE A 39 3.21 -8.32 15.77
C PHE A 39 1.98 -7.43 15.57
N SER A 40 1.92 -6.65 14.49
CA SER A 40 0.74 -5.84 14.17
C SER A 40 -0.51 -6.70 13.99
N TRP A 41 -0.43 -7.82 13.26
CA TRP A 41 -1.57 -8.71 13.03
C TRP A 41 -2.03 -9.40 14.30
N MET A 42 -1.10 -9.91 15.11
CA MET A 42 -1.38 -10.58 16.37
C MET A 42 -2.01 -9.62 17.37
N GLU A 43 -1.50 -8.41 17.48
CA GLU A 43 -2.03 -7.38 18.38
C GLU A 43 -3.42 -6.91 17.96
N VAL A 44 -3.64 -6.68 16.66
CA VAL A 44 -4.97 -6.32 16.14
C VAL A 44 -5.99 -7.41 16.47
N LEU A 45 -5.65 -8.69 16.27
CA LEU A 45 -6.53 -9.80 16.64
C LEU A 45 -6.80 -9.83 18.15
N GLY A 46 -5.79 -9.56 18.97
CA GLY A 46 -5.93 -9.41 20.42
C GLY A 46 -6.92 -8.31 20.79
N GLN A 47 -6.79 -7.14 20.18
CA GLN A 47 -7.69 -6.00 20.41
C GLN A 47 -9.13 -6.27 19.93
N TRP A 48 -9.32 -6.99 18.82
CA TRP A 48 -10.66 -7.42 18.37
C TRP A 48 -11.35 -8.30 19.40
N LYS A 49 -10.61 -9.22 20.07
CA LYS A 49 -11.16 -10.04 21.16
C LYS A 49 -11.61 -9.21 22.36
N HIS A 50 -11.04 -8.02 22.54
CA HIS A 50 -11.45 -7.04 23.56
C HIS A 50 -12.51 -6.04 23.07
N GLY A 51 -13.14 -6.28 21.89
CA GLY A 51 -14.20 -5.43 21.35
C GLY A 51 -13.72 -4.15 20.66
N ILE A 52 -12.42 -3.96 20.45
CA ILE A 52 -11.85 -2.80 19.74
C ILE A 52 -11.77 -3.12 18.26
N ALA A 53 -12.83 -2.81 17.50
CA ALA A 53 -12.93 -3.14 16.07
C ALA A 53 -11.88 -2.42 15.20
N TYR A 54 -11.48 -1.20 15.55
CA TYR A 54 -10.47 -0.42 14.86
C TYR A 54 -9.39 0.06 15.84
N PRO A 55 -8.31 -0.71 16.02
CA PRO A 55 -7.17 -0.30 16.84
C PRO A 55 -6.58 1.04 16.40
N ARG A 56 -6.10 1.80 17.38
CA ARG A 56 -5.39 3.09 17.15
C ARG A 56 -4.02 3.10 17.80
N TRP A 57 -3.87 2.36 18.90
CA TRP A 57 -2.69 2.28 19.72
C TRP A 57 -2.17 0.85 19.77
N ALA A 58 -0.89 0.63 19.43
CA ALA A 58 -0.23 -0.65 19.60
C ALA A 58 0.25 -0.73 21.06
N ALA A 59 -0.56 -1.34 21.92
CA ALA A 59 -0.40 -1.27 23.35
C ALA A 59 0.79 -2.09 23.88
N LEU A 60 1.23 -3.11 23.13
CA LEU A 60 2.31 -4.02 23.50
C LEU A 60 3.65 -3.65 22.85
N ALA A 61 3.68 -2.68 21.93
CA ALA A 61 4.90 -2.14 21.36
C ALA A 61 5.77 -1.51 22.47
N HIS A 62 7.09 -1.46 22.23
CA HIS A 62 8.07 -0.99 23.21
C HIS A 62 7.86 -1.66 24.59
N TRP A 63 7.67 -2.98 24.57
CA TRP A 63 7.47 -3.79 25.79
C TRP A 63 6.32 -3.30 26.70
N GLY A 64 5.22 -2.82 26.09
CA GLY A 64 4.02 -2.39 26.78
C GLY A 64 3.93 -0.90 27.09
N TYR A 65 4.89 -0.09 26.66
CA TYR A 65 4.78 1.37 26.69
C TYR A 65 3.83 1.88 25.60
N GLY A 66 3.73 1.14 24.50
CA GLY A 66 2.82 1.35 23.38
C GLY A 66 3.28 2.43 22.40
N GLU A 67 2.67 2.46 21.24
CA GLU A 67 2.94 3.46 20.19
C GLU A 67 1.72 3.74 19.33
N ALA A 68 1.74 4.83 18.54
CA ALA A 68 0.63 5.28 17.71
C ALA A 68 0.54 4.56 16.35
N ARG A 69 1.12 3.36 16.18
CA ARG A 69 1.26 2.59 14.94
C ARG A 69 -0.01 2.56 14.09
N PHE A 70 -1.14 2.15 14.65
CA PHE A 70 -2.38 1.96 13.91
C PHE A 70 -3.09 3.26 13.51
N LEU A 71 -2.56 4.42 13.91
CA LEU A 71 -2.97 5.73 13.40
C LEU A 71 -2.28 6.06 12.08
N PHE A 72 -1.02 5.64 11.92
CA PHE A 72 -0.18 6.02 10.80
C PHE A 72 0.01 4.90 9.77
N TYR A 73 -0.06 3.65 10.19
CA TYR A 73 0.06 2.51 9.29
C TYR A 73 -1.29 2.12 8.68
N PRO A 74 -1.40 2.03 7.33
CA PRO A 74 -2.68 1.79 6.64
C PRO A 74 -3.39 0.50 7.05
N PRO A 75 -4.76 0.53 7.18
CA PRO A 75 -5.50 -0.53 7.88
C PRO A 75 -5.68 -1.83 7.11
N VAL A 76 -5.65 -1.86 5.78
CA VAL A 76 -6.06 -3.05 5.02
C VAL A 76 -5.09 -4.21 5.21
N SER A 77 -3.77 -3.94 5.29
CA SER A 77 -2.78 -5.00 5.47
C SER A 77 -2.91 -5.70 6.82
N TRP A 78 -2.99 -4.93 7.91
CA TRP A 78 -3.09 -5.54 9.24
C TRP A 78 -4.49 -6.14 9.50
N THR A 79 -5.55 -5.59 8.91
CA THR A 79 -6.89 -6.21 8.96
C THR A 79 -6.90 -7.57 8.28
N LEU A 80 -6.30 -7.68 7.08
CA LEU A 80 -6.22 -8.95 6.35
C LEU A 80 -5.40 -9.99 7.13
N GLY A 81 -4.23 -9.60 7.64
CA GLY A 81 -3.38 -10.50 8.41
C GLY A 81 -4.03 -10.98 9.70
N ALA A 82 -4.67 -10.07 10.46
CA ALA A 82 -5.41 -10.43 11.67
C ALA A 82 -6.63 -11.33 11.37
N ALA A 83 -7.37 -11.06 10.28
CA ALA A 83 -8.50 -11.89 9.86
C ALA A 83 -8.04 -13.31 9.48
N LEU A 84 -6.90 -13.46 8.81
CA LEU A 84 -6.30 -14.77 8.55
C LEU A 84 -5.87 -15.46 9.84
N GLY A 85 -5.26 -14.73 10.77
CA GLY A 85 -4.86 -15.25 12.11
C GLY A 85 -6.05 -15.66 12.98
N ALA A 86 -7.26 -15.12 12.72
CA ALA A 86 -8.48 -15.54 13.41
C ALA A 86 -8.94 -16.96 13.01
N VAL A 87 -8.55 -17.45 11.83
CA VAL A 87 -9.02 -18.74 11.27
C VAL A 87 -7.91 -19.73 10.97
N LEU A 88 -6.66 -19.28 10.89
CA LEU A 88 -5.49 -20.11 10.58
C LEU A 88 -4.44 -20.06 11.71
N PRO A 89 -3.68 -21.13 11.90
CA PRO A 89 -2.51 -21.08 12.78
C PRO A 89 -1.48 -20.05 12.30
N TRP A 90 -0.88 -19.28 13.19
CA TRP A 90 0.03 -18.19 12.87
C TRP A 90 1.19 -18.59 11.95
N LYS A 91 1.72 -19.80 12.08
CA LYS A 91 2.77 -20.33 11.19
C LYS A 91 2.35 -20.43 9.70
N VAL A 92 1.04 -20.44 9.42
CA VAL A 92 0.49 -20.56 8.06
C VAL A 92 0.10 -19.19 7.50
N VAL A 93 -0.18 -18.22 8.38
CA VAL A 93 -0.71 -16.90 8.00
C VAL A 93 0.16 -16.17 6.98
N PRO A 94 1.50 -16.06 7.12
CA PRO A 94 2.34 -15.36 6.15
C PRO A 94 2.25 -15.97 4.75
N GLY A 95 2.32 -17.29 4.64
CA GLY A 95 2.20 -17.99 3.36
C GLY A 95 0.82 -17.81 2.73
N ALA A 96 -0.26 -17.94 3.52
CA ALA A 96 -1.63 -17.71 3.06
C ALA A 96 -1.85 -16.26 2.59
N TYR A 97 -1.31 -15.29 3.33
CA TYR A 97 -1.33 -13.88 2.95
C TYR A 97 -0.65 -13.66 1.59
N CYS A 98 0.58 -14.14 1.43
CA CYS A 98 1.33 -14.02 0.18
C CYS A 98 0.59 -14.69 -0.98
N TRP A 99 0.05 -15.90 -0.79
CA TRP A 99 -0.71 -16.60 -1.83
C TRP A 99 -1.94 -15.81 -2.29
N ILE A 100 -2.74 -15.31 -1.36
CA ILE A 100 -3.92 -14.50 -1.66
C ILE A 100 -3.52 -13.24 -2.42
N VAL A 101 -2.53 -12.51 -1.94
CA VAL A 101 -2.13 -11.22 -2.50
C VAL A 101 -1.51 -11.37 -3.89
N LEU A 102 -0.63 -12.35 -4.10
CA LEU A 102 -0.07 -12.65 -5.42
C LEU A 102 -1.18 -13.06 -6.41
N THR A 103 -2.15 -13.86 -5.95
CA THR A 103 -3.30 -14.26 -6.78
C THR A 103 -4.15 -13.04 -7.15
N LEU A 104 -4.42 -12.13 -6.21
CA LEU A 104 -5.14 -10.88 -6.47
C LEU A 104 -4.38 -9.97 -7.45
N ALA A 105 -3.06 -9.83 -7.30
CA ALA A 105 -2.22 -9.08 -8.22
C ALA A 105 -2.27 -9.65 -9.64
N GLY A 106 -2.14 -10.97 -9.78
CA GLY A 106 -2.29 -11.64 -11.06
C GLY A 106 -3.71 -11.52 -11.65
N ALA A 107 -4.75 -11.62 -10.83
CA ALA A 107 -6.14 -11.48 -11.29
C ALA A 107 -6.44 -10.06 -11.79
N SER A 108 -5.95 -9.02 -11.11
CA SER A 108 -6.06 -7.63 -11.55
C SER A 108 -5.33 -7.41 -12.88
N MET A 109 -4.12 -7.97 -13.01
CA MET A 109 -3.33 -7.93 -14.25
C MET A 109 -4.02 -8.70 -15.38
N TYR A 110 -4.59 -9.87 -15.12
CA TYR A 110 -5.37 -10.61 -16.11
C TYR A 110 -6.53 -9.75 -16.64
N ARG A 111 -7.26 -9.08 -15.74
CA ARG A 111 -8.39 -8.21 -16.11
C ARG A 111 -7.95 -7.04 -16.99
N LEU A 112 -6.80 -6.42 -16.71
CA LEU A 112 -6.19 -5.41 -17.54
C LEU A 112 -5.78 -5.99 -18.89
N ALA A 113 -5.00 -7.05 -18.89
CA ALA A 113 -4.41 -7.64 -20.10
C ALA A 113 -5.47 -8.13 -21.09
N ARG A 114 -6.62 -8.63 -20.59
CA ARG A 114 -7.75 -9.09 -21.43
C ARG A 114 -8.39 -7.99 -22.26
N GLN A 115 -8.10 -6.72 -22.01
CA GLN A 115 -8.59 -5.63 -22.88
C GLN A 115 -7.86 -5.61 -24.22
N TRP A 116 -6.61 -6.06 -24.28
CA TRP A 116 -5.74 -5.99 -25.47
C TRP A 116 -5.15 -7.33 -25.92
N LEU A 117 -5.08 -8.30 -25.03
CA LEU A 117 -4.43 -9.56 -25.31
C LEU A 117 -5.43 -10.71 -25.39
N PRO A 118 -5.17 -11.72 -26.27
CA PRO A 118 -5.91 -12.98 -26.23
C PRO A 118 -5.71 -13.69 -24.89
N ALA A 119 -6.66 -14.55 -24.52
CA ALA A 119 -6.70 -15.15 -23.20
C ALA A 119 -5.41 -15.89 -22.75
N PRO A 120 -4.70 -16.64 -23.62
CA PRO A 120 -3.44 -17.27 -23.23
C PRO A 120 -2.33 -16.26 -22.93
N ASP A 121 -2.22 -15.19 -23.72
CA ASP A 121 -1.23 -14.12 -23.53
C ASP A 121 -1.54 -13.29 -22.29
N ALA A 122 -2.83 -13.03 -22.03
CA ALA A 122 -3.28 -12.36 -20.82
C ALA A 122 -3.04 -13.20 -19.55
N LEU A 123 -3.20 -14.52 -19.63
CA LEU A 123 -2.86 -15.41 -18.52
C LEU A 123 -1.35 -15.43 -18.26
N PHE A 124 -0.54 -15.47 -19.32
CA PHE A 124 0.91 -15.33 -19.20
C PHE A 124 1.28 -14.01 -18.51
N ALA A 125 0.72 -12.88 -18.96
CA ALA A 125 0.95 -11.57 -18.34
C ALA A 125 0.56 -11.56 -16.85
N ALA A 126 -0.56 -12.21 -16.50
CA ALA A 126 -1.05 -12.32 -15.13
C ALA A 126 -0.09 -13.12 -14.23
N VAL A 127 0.34 -14.30 -14.67
CA VAL A 127 1.29 -15.16 -13.94
C VAL A 127 2.64 -14.47 -13.83
N PHE A 128 3.15 -13.90 -14.93
CA PHE A 128 4.41 -13.16 -14.92
C PHE A 128 4.36 -11.96 -13.95
N TYR A 129 3.27 -11.19 -13.97
CA TYR A 129 3.10 -10.06 -13.04
C TYR A 129 3.05 -10.51 -11.58
N ALA A 130 2.27 -11.56 -11.29
CA ALA A 130 2.18 -12.09 -9.93
C ALA A 130 3.55 -12.57 -9.41
N LEU A 131 4.36 -13.19 -10.26
CA LEU A 131 5.61 -13.87 -9.90
C LEU A 131 6.86 -13.19 -10.46
N ASN A 132 6.79 -11.89 -10.80
CA ASN A 132 7.98 -11.17 -11.25
C ASN A 132 9.06 -11.13 -10.15
N PRO A 133 10.33 -10.94 -10.50
CA PRO A 133 11.42 -10.99 -9.54
C PRO A 133 11.26 -10.00 -8.37
N TYR A 134 10.71 -8.81 -8.61
CA TYR A 134 10.52 -7.84 -7.54
C TYR A 134 9.43 -8.27 -6.54
N HIS A 135 8.31 -8.86 -6.98
CA HIS A 135 7.32 -9.42 -6.06
C HIS A 135 7.91 -10.57 -5.23
N LEU A 136 8.71 -11.44 -5.85
CA LEU A 136 9.41 -12.50 -5.12
C LEU A 136 10.45 -11.91 -4.14
N LEU A 137 11.14 -10.83 -4.51
CA LEU A 137 12.05 -10.11 -3.63
C LEU A 137 11.29 -9.51 -2.42
N ILE A 138 10.11 -8.94 -2.63
CA ILE A 138 9.25 -8.48 -1.53
C ILE A 138 8.89 -9.66 -0.61
N VAL A 139 8.53 -10.82 -1.17
CA VAL A 139 8.14 -12.00 -0.38
C VAL A 139 9.31 -12.54 0.42
N TYR A 140 10.48 -12.72 -0.20
CA TYR A 140 11.57 -13.52 0.38
C TYR A 140 12.65 -12.71 1.10
N TRP A 141 12.80 -11.42 0.83
CA TRP A 141 13.85 -10.59 1.43
C TRP A 141 13.32 -9.39 2.21
N ARG A 142 12.15 -8.86 1.82
CA ARG A 142 11.61 -7.68 2.48
C ARG A 142 10.47 -7.99 3.44
N SER A 143 9.69 -9.01 3.15
CA SER A 143 8.41 -9.31 3.82
C SER A 143 7.47 -8.08 3.90
N ALA A 144 7.55 -7.18 2.90
CA ALA A 144 6.80 -5.94 2.84
C ALA A 144 5.37 -6.20 2.36
N TYR A 145 4.58 -6.88 3.16
CA TYR A 145 3.27 -7.43 2.81
C TYR A 145 2.24 -6.39 2.40
N ALA A 146 2.27 -5.20 2.99
CA ALA A 146 1.39 -4.09 2.60
C ALA A 146 1.75 -3.55 1.21
N GLU A 147 3.04 -3.49 0.87
CA GLU A 147 3.51 -3.10 -0.46
C GLU A 147 3.11 -4.13 -1.51
N LEU A 148 3.25 -5.42 -1.21
CA LEU A 148 2.81 -6.51 -2.08
C LEU A 148 1.30 -6.44 -2.35
N LEU A 149 0.49 -6.14 -1.33
CA LEU A 149 -0.96 -5.98 -1.48
C LEU A 149 -1.31 -4.78 -2.38
N ALA A 150 -0.58 -3.67 -2.27
CA ALA A 150 -0.76 -2.50 -3.12
C ALA A 150 -0.44 -2.78 -4.59
N ALA A 151 0.43 -3.75 -4.90
CA ALA A 151 0.71 -4.18 -6.26
C ALA A 151 -0.56 -4.62 -7.03
N ALA A 152 -1.55 -5.20 -6.34
CA ALA A 152 -2.82 -5.59 -6.96
C ALA A 152 -3.64 -4.39 -7.48
N LEU A 153 -3.38 -3.17 -7.00
CA LEU A 153 -4.10 -1.96 -7.38
C LEU A 153 -3.55 -1.30 -8.65
N LEU A 154 -2.27 -1.51 -8.99
CA LEU A 154 -1.63 -0.87 -10.15
C LEU A 154 -2.23 -1.26 -11.50
N PRO A 155 -2.49 -2.54 -11.81
CA PRO A 155 -3.22 -2.89 -13.03
C PRO A 155 -4.65 -2.34 -13.05
N LEU A 156 -5.33 -2.23 -11.89
CA LEU A 156 -6.66 -1.63 -11.79
C LEU A 156 -6.62 -0.12 -12.05
N LEU A 157 -5.60 0.58 -11.54
CA LEU A 157 -5.37 1.99 -11.84
C LEU A 157 -5.32 2.22 -13.36
N LEU A 158 -4.43 1.50 -14.05
CA LEU A 158 -4.28 1.64 -15.49
C LEU A 158 -5.57 1.28 -16.24
N LEU A 159 -6.25 0.21 -15.83
CA LEU A 159 -7.54 -0.18 -16.41
C LEU A 159 -8.60 0.92 -16.27
N CYS A 160 -8.70 1.55 -15.09
CA CYS A 160 -9.66 2.64 -14.87
C CYS A 160 -9.32 3.88 -15.71
N LEU A 161 -8.04 4.27 -15.80
CA LEU A 161 -7.61 5.40 -16.62
C LEU A 161 -7.89 5.15 -18.11
N LEU A 162 -7.58 3.96 -18.62
CA LEU A 162 -7.86 3.60 -20.01
C LEU A 162 -9.36 3.58 -20.33
N ARG A 163 -10.21 3.18 -19.37
CA ARG A 163 -11.67 3.27 -19.51
C ARG A 163 -12.21 4.70 -19.49
N LEU A 164 -11.53 5.63 -18.81
CA LEU A 164 -11.85 7.05 -18.90
C LEU A 164 -11.49 7.63 -20.26
N PHE A 165 -10.43 7.09 -20.90
CA PHE A 165 -9.94 7.52 -22.20
C PHE A 165 -10.80 7.00 -23.36
N LEU A 166 -11.29 5.76 -23.29
CA LEU A 166 -12.07 5.14 -24.37
C LEU A 166 -13.56 5.53 -24.25
N PRO A 167 -14.11 6.35 -25.19
CA PRO A 167 -15.47 6.88 -25.05
C PRO A 167 -16.58 5.83 -25.17
N GLU A 168 -16.29 4.67 -25.77
CA GLU A 168 -17.28 3.62 -26.08
C GLU A 168 -17.43 2.56 -24.98
N SER A 169 -16.54 2.52 -24.00
CA SER A 169 -16.48 1.39 -23.07
C SER A 169 -17.53 1.39 -21.98
N GLU A 170 -17.94 2.54 -21.47
CA GLU A 170 -19.07 2.70 -20.53
C GLU A 170 -19.54 4.17 -20.50
N PRO A 171 -20.80 4.47 -20.87
CA PRO A 171 -21.36 5.80 -20.68
C PRO A 171 -21.47 6.12 -19.18
N GLY A 172 -21.16 7.36 -18.81
CA GLY A 172 -21.39 7.83 -17.46
C GLY A 172 -20.16 7.88 -16.53
N PHE A 173 -20.44 7.88 -15.22
CA PHE A 173 -19.46 8.09 -14.15
C PHE A 173 -18.79 6.80 -13.62
N ARG A 174 -19.15 5.61 -14.10
CA ARG A 174 -18.64 4.33 -13.59
C ARG A 174 -17.10 4.23 -13.56
N PRO A 175 -16.34 4.60 -14.61
CA PRO A 175 -14.88 4.55 -14.54
C PRO A 175 -14.30 5.48 -13.48
N THR A 176 -14.89 6.66 -13.28
CA THR A 176 -14.49 7.61 -12.22
C THR A 176 -14.72 7.01 -10.83
N LEU A 177 -15.85 6.32 -10.60
CA LEU A 177 -16.14 5.63 -9.35
C LEU A 177 -15.11 4.54 -9.04
N TRP A 178 -14.83 3.67 -10.01
CA TRP A 178 -13.83 2.61 -9.83
C TRP A 178 -12.44 3.17 -9.60
N LEU A 179 -12.08 4.26 -10.26
CA LEU A 179 -10.82 4.96 -10.02
C LEU A 179 -10.78 5.52 -8.59
N SER A 180 -11.87 6.15 -8.11
CA SER A 180 -11.96 6.66 -6.73
C SER A 180 -11.76 5.54 -5.70
N PHE A 181 -12.41 4.38 -5.88
CA PHE A 181 -12.21 3.23 -5.00
C PHE A 181 -10.77 2.68 -5.06
N THR A 182 -10.17 2.63 -6.25
CA THR A 182 -8.78 2.16 -6.41
C THR A 182 -7.81 3.10 -5.68
N LEU A 183 -8.01 4.41 -5.78
CA LEU A 183 -7.18 5.43 -5.12
C LEU A 183 -7.38 5.44 -3.60
N ALA A 184 -8.63 5.28 -3.13
CA ALA A 184 -8.90 5.10 -1.70
C ALA A 184 -8.25 3.84 -1.15
N ALA A 185 -8.40 2.71 -1.85
CA ALA A 185 -7.78 1.45 -1.47
C ALA A 185 -6.25 1.55 -1.39
N ALA A 186 -5.62 2.34 -2.27
CA ALA A 186 -4.18 2.58 -2.22
C ALA A 186 -3.77 3.23 -0.89
N TRP A 187 -4.44 4.31 -0.47
CA TRP A 187 -4.18 4.97 0.82
C TRP A 187 -4.40 4.04 2.01
N LEU A 188 -5.41 3.21 1.94
CA LEU A 188 -5.77 2.29 3.03
C LEU A 188 -4.89 1.02 3.05
N THR A 189 -4.07 0.78 2.02
CA THR A 189 -3.21 -0.42 1.90
C THR A 189 -1.76 -0.14 2.26
N ASN A 190 -1.14 0.88 1.62
CA ASN A 190 0.26 1.22 1.83
C ASN A 190 0.50 2.69 1.44
N ALA A 191 0.91 3.53 2.38
CA ALA A 191 1.08 4.97 2.15
C ALA A 191 2.14 5.30 1.09
N PRO A 192 3.36 4.72 1.08
CA PRO A 192 4.33 4.91 0.00
C PRO A 192 3.79 4.52 -1.38
N ALA A 193 3.14 3.36 -1.49
CA ALA A 193 2.54 2.93 -2.75
C ALA A 193 1.38 3.83 -3.18
N ALA A 194 0.61 4.39 -2.23
CA ALA A 194 -0.44 5.36 -2.55
C ALA A 194 0.12 6.63 -3.18
N VAL A 195 1.22 7.17 -2.66
CA VAL A 195 1.93 8.31 -3.28
C VAL A 195 2.33 7.96 -4.72
N MET A 196 2.98 6.81 -4.93
CA MET A 196 3.38 6.31 -6.25
C MET A 196 2.18 6.16 -7.21
N ILE A 197 1.08 5.59 -6.74
CA ILE A 197 -0.16 5.40 -7.50
C ILE A 197 -0.77 6.74 -7.91
N HIS A 198 -0.77 7.75 -7.02
CA HIS A 198 -1.29 9.08 -7.33
C HIS A 198 -0.41 9.83 -8.33
N TYR A 199 0.93 9.76 -8.21
CA TYR A 199 1.84 10.29 -9.22
C TYR A 199 1.66 9.59 -10.57
N SER A 200 1.51 8.26 -10.57
CA SER A 200 1.20 7.50 -11.78
C SER A 200 -0.14 7.92 -12.38
N ALA A 201 -1.19 8.07 -11.57
CA ALA A 201 -2.51 8.52 -12.03
C ALA A 201 -2.42 9.90 -12.71
N ALA A 202 -1.75 10.87 -12.07
CA ALA A 202 -1.57 12.21 -12.63
C ALA A 202 -0.76 12.19 -13.92
N GLY A 203 0.42 11.57 -13.93
CA GLY A 203 1.30 11.51 -15.10
C GLY A 203 0.67 10.79 -16.29
N LEU A 204 0.07 9.61 -16.05
CA LEU A 204 -0.62 8.85 -17.09
C LEU A 204 -1.84 9.61 -17.64
N THR A 205 -2.58 10.33 -16.80
CA THR A 205 -3.71 11.16 -17.24
C THR A 205 -3.25 12.31 -18.13
N LEU A 206 -2.14 12.98 -17.80
CA LEU A 206 -1.55 14.03 -18.63
C LEU A 206 -1.12 13.49 -19.99
N ILE A 207 -0.48 12.32 -20.02
CA ILE A 207 -0.08 11.67 -21.29
C ILE A 207 -1.32 11.31 -22.11
N LEU A 208 -2.36 10.74 -21.49
CA LEU A 208 -3.62 10.42 -22.17
C LEU A 208 -4.30 11.67 -22.73
N ALA A 209 -4.36 12.74 -21.95
CA ALA A 209 -4.93 14.02 -22.42
C ALA A 209 -4.15 14.59 -23.60
N ALA A 210 -2.82 14.53 -23.57
CA ALA A 210 -1.96 14.95 -24.68
C ALA A 210 -2.19 14.09 -25.95
N ILE A 211 -2.31 12.77 -25.80
CA ILE A 211 -2.63 11.87 -26.92
C ILE A 211 -4.02 12.21 -27.50
N GLN A 212 -5.03 12.46 -26.66
CA GLN A 212 -6.37 12.87 -27.12
C GLN A 212 -6.33 14.19 -27.91
N ALA A 213 -5.58 15.16 -27.41
CA ALA A 213 -5.42 16.46 -28.09
C ALA A 213 -4.74 16.31 -29.46
N ALA A 214 -3.68 15.48 -29.55
CA ALA A 214 -2.97 15.21 -30.80
C ALA A 214 -3.86 14.51 -31.83
N ILE A 215 -4.62 13.48 -31.43
CA ILE A 215 -5.57 12.77 -32.30
C ILE A 215 -6.66 13.75 -32.80
N GLY A 216 -7.17 14.63 -31.91
CA GLY A 216 -8.14 15.67 -32.30
C GLY A 216 -7.59 16.61 -33.35
N ALA A 217 -6.37 17.11 -33.16
CA ALA A 217 -5.71 18.02 -34.13
C ALA A 217 -5.44 17.35 -35.48
N GLU A 218 -5.05 16.08 -35.54
CA GLU A 218 -4.87 15.32 -36.78
C GLU A 218 -6.21 15.17 -37.56
N GLN A 219 -7.32 14.95 -36.85
CA GLN A 219 -8.65 14.83 -37.44
C GLN A 219 -9.16 16.18 -38.01
N ASP A 220 -8.90 17.27 -37.29
CA ASP A 220 -9.24 18.62 -37.71
C ASP A 220 -8.42 19.04 -38.98
N ALA A 221 -7.12 18.74 -39.01
CA ALA A 221 -6.23 18.98 -40.12
C ALA A 221 -6.60 18.18 -41.40
N ALA A 222 -7.15 16.97 -41.23
CA ALA A 222 -7.61 16.12 -42.32
C ALA A 222 -9.00 16.54 -42.88
N GLY A 223 -9.62 17.59 -42.35
CA GLY A 223 -10.95 18.06 -42.78
C GLY A 223 -12.09 17.09 -42.43
N LEU A 224 -11.81 16.08 -41.60
CA LEU A 224 -12.76 15.06 -41.16
C LEU A 224 -13.71 15.54 -40.06
N ARG A 225 -13.44 16.72 -39.48
CA ARG A 225 -14.30 17.43 -38.51
C ARG A 225 -14.30 18.92 -38.85
N SER A 226 -15.46 19.55 -38.88
CA SER A 226 -15.56 20.99 -38.79
C SER A 226 -14.98 21.46 -37.45
N TRP A 227 -14.20 22.55 -37.47
CA TRP A 227 -13.64 23.18 -36.27
C TRP A 227 -14.76 23.38 -35.23
N SER A 228 -14.82 22.47 -34.24
CA SER A 228 -15.84 22.56 -33.21
C SER A 228 -15.15 22.59 -31.84
N PRO A 229 -15.67 23.37 -30.87
CA PRO A 229 -15.19 23.38 -29.48
C PRO A 229 -15.24 21.99 -28.80
N GLN A 230 -15.73 20.97 -29.50
CA GLN A 230 -15.86 19.60 -28.97
C GLN A 230 -14.53 18.85 -28.94
N SER A 231 -13.53 19.18 -29.75
CA SER A 231 -12.22 18.50 -29.73
C SER A 231 -11.47 18.66 -28.40
N TRP A 232 -11.57 19.83 -27.77
CA TRP A 232 -10.96 20.12 -26.47
C TRP A 232 -11.76 19.60 -25.25
N ARG A 233 -13.02 19.23 -25.47
CA ARG A 233 -13.86 18.73 -24.35
C ARG A 233 -13.42 17.36 -23.84
N HIS A 234 -12.85 16.49 -24.68
CA HIS A 234 -12.41 15.15 -24.28
C HIS A 234 -11.19 15.15 -23.34
N PRO A 235 -10.05 15.79 -23.66
CA PRO A 235 -8.91 15.84 -22.76
C PRO A 235 -9.23 16.54 -21.44
N VAL A 236 -9.95 17.68 -21.46
CA VAL A 236 -10.37 18.38 -20.24
C VAL A 236 -11.28 17.50 -19.38
N ARG A 237 -12.21 16.76 -19.99
CA ARG A 237 -13.10 15.83 -19.27
C ARG A 237 -12.30 14.72 -18.57
N THR A 238 -11.27 14.17 -19.21
CA THR A 238 -10.41 13.14 -18.63
C THR A 238 -9.64 13.69 -17.43
N LEU A 239 -9.05 14.88 -17.54
CA LEU A 239 -8.36 15.57 -16.45
C LEU A 239 -9.30 15.83 -15.26
N VAL A 240 -10.48 16.41 -15.50
CA VAL A 240 -11.47 16.73 -14.46
C VAL A 240 -11.97 15.47 -13.76
N ARG A 241 -12.25 14.40 -14.51
CA ARG A 241 -12.71 13.12 -13.92
C ARG A 241 -11.64 12.45 -13.08
N THR A 242 -10.37 12.49 -13.50
CA THR A 242 -9.28 11.97 -12.70
C THR A 242 -9.07 12.79 -11.44
N ALA A 243 -9.08 14.12 -11.52
CA ALA A 243 -9.00 15.00 -10.36
C ALA A 243 -10.15 14.75 -9.37
N LEU A 244 -11.38 14.62 -9.88
CA LEU A 244 -12.54 14.26 -9.06
C LEU A 244 -12.38 12.89 -8.39
N ALA A 245 -11.87 11.90 -9.12
CA ALA A 245 -11.60 10.58 -8.56
C ALA A 245 -10.53 10.62 -7.46
N MET A 246 -9.49 11.45 -7.62
CA MET A 246 -8.47 11.65 -6.58
C MET A 246 -9.07 12.29 -5.32
N LEU A 247 -9.89 13.31 -5.47
CA LEU A 247 -10.57 13.98 -4.35
C LEU A 247 -11.54 13.03 -3.62
N LEU A 248 -12.37 12.31 -4.37
CA LEU A 248 -13.31 11.34 -3.79
C LEU A 248 -12.57 10.15 -3.15
N GLY A 249 -11.48 9.69 -3.74
CA GLY A 249 -10.64 8.64 -3.18
C GLY A 249 -9.99 9.06 -1.87
N ALA A 250 -9.43 10.25 -1.81
CA ALA A 250 -8.90 10.84 -0.57
C ALA A 250 -10.02 11.05 0.46
N GLY A 251 -11.19 11.52 0.02
CA GLY A 251 -12.37 11.66 0.87
C GLY A 251 -12.81 10.35 1.50
N LEU A 252 -12.89 9.26 0.73
CA LEU A 252 -13.21 7.92 1.27
C LEU A 252 -12.21 7.44 2.32
N ALA A 253 -10.92 7.73 2.12
CA ALA A 253 -9.86 7.33 3.03
C ALA A 253 -9.66 8.33 4.19
N SER A 254 -10.45 9.40 4.31
CA SER A 254 -10.24 10.49 5.28
C SER A 254 -10.33 10.05 6.73
N PHE A 255 -11.09 8.98 7.05
CA PHE A 255 -11.14 8.42 8.41
C PHE A 255 -9.76 7.92 8.90
N TYR A 256 -8.86 7.64 7.98
CA TYR A 256 -7.46 7.29 8.18
C TYR A 256 -6.54 8.50 7.90
N LEU A 257 -6.68 9.13 6.73
CA LEU A 257 -5.76 10.17 6.25
C LEU A 257 -5.76 11.43 7.12
N LEU A 258 -6.94 11.94 7.52
CA LEU A 258 -7.00 13.19 8.30
C LEU A 258 -6.35 13.04 9.67
N PRO A 259 -6.62 11.99 10.47
CA PRO A 259 -5.85 11.75 11.69
C PRO A 259 -4.36 11.59 11.43
N ALA A 260 -3.95 10.80 10.45
CA ALA A 260 -2.54 10.59 10.15
C ALA A 260 -1.81 11.90 9.78
N ILE A 261 -2.46 12.78 8.99
CA ILE A 261 -1.90 14.10 8.62
C ILE A 261 -1.87 15.05 9.82
N TYR A 262 -2.90 15.06 10.64
CA TYR A 262 -2.99 15.99 11.77
C TYR A 262 -2.09 15.58 12.93
N GLU A 263 -2.10 14.29 13.29
CA GLU A 263 -1.40 13.77 14.45
C GLU A 263 0.10 13.50 14.17
N GLN A 264 0.57 13.54 12.91
CA GLN A 264 2.00 13.40 12.58
C GLN A 264 2.91 14.39 13.33
N LYS A 265 2.38 15.53 13.78
CA LYS A 265 3.11 16.51 14.60
C LYS A 265 3.38 16.05 16.03
N TRP A 266 2.78 14.95 16.46
CA TRP A 266 2.92 14.37 17.79
C TRP A 266 3.93 13.23 17.84
N ILE A 267 4.46 12.81 16.70
CA ILE A 267 5.48 11.77 16.56
C ILE A 267 6.72 12.30 15.85
N ASP A 268 7.83 11.58 15.96
CA ASP A 268 9.06 11.96 15.27
C ASP A 268 9.08 11.47 13.81
N VAL A 269 8.40 12.20 12.94
CA VAL A 269 8.36 11.92 11.49
C VAL A 269 9.74 12.00 10.84
N SER A 270 10.75 12.61 11.48
CA SER A 270 12.10 12.71 10.91
C SER A 270 12.77 11.34 10.81
N GLN A 271 12.42 10.40 11.69
CA GLN A 271 12.90 9.01 11.68
C GLN A 271 12.60 8.28 10.37
N VAL A 272 11.47 8.62 9.71
CA VAL A 272 11.11 8.07 8.39
C VAL A 272 12.15 8.39 7.31
N LEU A 273 12.97 9.42 7.50
CA LEU A 273 14.02 9.88 6.58
C LEU A 273 15.43 9.80 7.20
N SER A 274 15.63 8.94 8.19
CA SER A 274 16.92 8.69 8.81
C SER A 274 17.92 8.08 7.80
N PRO A 275 19.22 8.16 8.05
CA PRO A 275 20.23 7.52 7.23
C PRO A 275 19.93 6.03 7.02
N GLY A 276 20.11 5.54 5.79
CA GLY A 276 19.80 4.17 5.39
C GLY A 276 18.39 3.97 4.83
N VAL A 277 17.38 4.75 5.28
CA VAL A 277 16.00 4.62 4.76
C VAL A 277 15.57 5.76 3.81
N ARG A 278 16.30 6.86 3.78
CA ARG A 278 16.01 8.01 2.89
C ARG A 278 16.31 7.70 1.41
N PRO A 279 15.66 8.38 0.44
CA PRO A 279 15.77 8.05 -0.99
C PRO A 279 17.20 8.09 -1.54
N GLN A 280 18.00 9.08 -1.13
CA GLN A 280 19.38 9.25 -1.63
C GLN A 280 20.31 8.09 -1.28
N ASP A 281 19.99 7.31 -0.26
CA ASP A 281 20.77 6.15 0.16
C ASP A 281 20.33 4.88 -0.58
N ASN A 282 19.12 4.89 -1.22
CA ASN A 282 18.46 3.74 -1.79
C ASN A 282 18.27 3.78 -3.32
N PHE A 283 18.92 4.71 -4.02
CA PHE A 283 19.01 4.63 -5.49
C PHE A 283 19.80 3.39 -5.92
N LEU A 284 19.48 2.87 -7.09
CA LEU A 284 20.16 1.69 -7.64
C LEU A 284 21.68 1.91 -7.66
N PHE A 285 22.43 0.91 -7.20
CA PHE A 285 23.91 0.89 -7.09
C PHE A 285 24.49 1.95 -6.15
N ARG A 286 23.66 2.62 -5.33
CA ARG A 286 24.17 3.52 -4.31
C ARG A 286 24.76 2.73 -3.14
N THR A 287 25.86 3.24 -2.56
CA THR A 287 26.52 2.68 -1.37
C THR A 287 26.58 3.71 -0.26
N ILE A 288 26.47 3.24 0.98
CA ILE A 288 26.62 4.02 2.23
C ILE A 288 27.64 3.32 3.14
N ALA A 289 27.86 3.85 4.34
CA ALA A 289 28.82 3.25 5.28
C ALA A 289 28.40 1.87 5.83
N ASP A 290 27.12 1.50 5.70
CA ASP A 290 26.57 0.21 6.16
C ASP A 290 26.78 -0.90 5.10
N PRO A 291 27.60 -1.94 5.39
CA PRO A 291 27.86 -3.03 4.47
C PRO A 291 26.63 -3.92 4.18
N ASP A 292 25.74 -4.12 5.16
CA ASP A 292 24.57 -4.98 5.01
C ASP A 292 23.52 -4.28 4.15
N HIS A 293 23.31 -2.99 4.34
CA HIS A 293 22.51 -2.16 3.44
C HIS A 293 23.07 -2.24 2.00
N ASN A 294 24.38 -2.13 1.81
CA ASN A 294 24.99 -2.17 0.48
C ASN A 294 24.79 -3.53 -0.21
N ARG A 295 24.88 -4.64 0.53
CA ARG A 295 24.62 -5.99 -0.01
C ARG A 295 23.17 -6.12 -0.49
N PHE A 296 22.23 -5.65 0.32
CA PHE A 296 20.83 -5.67 -0.06
C PHE A 296 20.55 -4.74 -1.25
N ASN A 297 21.08 -3.51 -1.24
CA ASN A 297 20.92 -2.59 -2.37
C ASN A 297 21.52 -3.15 -3.66
N LEU A 298 22.67 -3.86 -3.59
CA LEU A 298 23.29 -4.50 -4.74
C LEU A 298 22.43 -5.68 -5.29
N LEU A 299 21.84 -6.48 -4.40
CA LEU A 299 20.88 -7.52 -4.78
C LEU A 299 19.71 -6.91 -5.56
N VAL A 300 19.06 -5.89 -5.00
CA VAL A 300 17.90 -5.22 -5.64
C VAL A 300 18.31 -4.57 -6.94
N SER A 301 19.46 -3.90 -6.98
CA SER A 301 19.97 -3.23 -8.18
C SER A 301 20.25 -4.21 -9.32
N THR A 302 20.78 -5.39 -9.01
CA THR A 302 21.03 -6.45 -9.99
C THR A 302 19.72 -6.99 -10.57
N VAL A 303 18.71 -7.22 -9.74
CA VAL A 303 17.37 -7.64 -10.17
C VAL A 303 16.71 -6.54 -11.02
N ALA A 304 16.77 -5.30 -10.56
CA ALA A 304 16.21 -4.14 -11.29
C ALA A 304 16.85 -3.97 -12.66
N LEU A 305 18.17 -4.12 -12.77
CA LEU A 305 18.88 -4.03 -14.06
C LEU A 305 18.41 -5.11 -15.04
N ALA A 306 18.20 -6.34 -14.59
CA ALA A 306 17.68 -7.42 -15.42
C ALA A 306 16.24 -7.14 -15.88
N GLU A 307 15.37 -6.65 -14.99
CA GLU A 307 14.00 -6.27 -15.34
C GLU A 307 13.94 -5.05 -16.29
N ILE A 308 14.83 -4.04 -16.11
CA ILE A 308 14.98 -2.92 -17.05
C ILE A 308 15.43 -3.43 -18.42
N GLY A 309 16.40 -4.35 -18.46
CA GLY A 309 16.82 -4.98 -19.72
C GLY A 309 15.70 -5.73 -20.43
N ALA A 310 14.88 -6.49 -19.68
CA ALA A 310 13.70 -7.16 -20.20
C ALA A 310 12.62 -6.17 -20.69
N LEU A 311 12.44 -5.04 -20.00
CA LEU A 311 11.54 -3.96 -20.42
C LEU A 311 12.02 -3.34 -21.74
N MET A 312 13.30 -3.00 -21.86
CA MET A 312 13.87 -2.43 -23.09
C MET A 312 13.73 -3.40 -24.26
N PHE A 313 13.99 -4.69 -24.05
CA PHE A 313 13.73 -5.75 -25.02
C PHE A 313 12.23 -5.75 -25.42
N ALA A 314 11.33 -5.73 -24.45
CA ALA A 314 9.89 -5.74 -24.72
C ALA A 314 9.43 -4.51 -25.52
N ILE A 315 9.91 -3.31 -25.17
CA ILE A 315 9.62 -2.06 -25.90
C ILE A 315 10.13 -2.16 -27.34
N TRP A 316 11.39 -2.56 -27.52
CA TRP A 316 12.02 -2.61 -28.84
C TRP A 316 11.29 -3.56 -29.82
N PHE A 317 10.99 -4.78 -29.36
CA PHE A 317 10.38 -5.80 -30.22
C PHE A 317 8.86 -5.65 -30.35
N SER A 318 8.16 -4.97 -29.43
CA SER A 318 6.73 -4.66 -29.58
C SER A 318 6.48 -3.48 -30.53
N ARG A 319 7.42 -2.55 -30.70
CA ARG A 319 7.31 -1.34 -31.55
C ARG A 319 6.93 -1.63 -33.01
N LYS A 320 7.48 -2.71 -33.58
CA LYS A 320 7.32 -3.06 -35.01
C LYS A 320 5.91 -3.57 -35.36
N LYS A 321 5.03 -3.86 -34.39
CA LYS A 321 3.73 -4.51 -34.63
C LYS A 321 2.53 -3.56 -34.58
N HIS A 322 2.72 -2.34 -34.13
CA HIS A 322 1.64 -1.35 -34.06
C HIS A 322 1.43 -0.56 -35.35
N VAL A 323 2.15 -0.92 -36.43
CA VAL A 323 2.02 -0.30 -37.76
C VAL A 323 1.07 -1.08 -38.68
N GLY A 324 0.58 -2.25 -38.30
CA GLY A 324 -0.35 -3.00 -39.11
C GLY A 324 -0.91 -4.25 -38.43
N THR A 325 -2.20 -4.36 -38.39
CA THR A 325 -3.09 -5.47 -38.06
C THR A 325 -3.53 -5.60 -36.60
N ALA A 326 -4.79 -5.22 -36.37
CA ALA A 326 -5.58 -5.60 -35.20
C ALA A 326 -5.73 -7.14 -35.13
N ALA A 327 -5.51 -7.73 -33.94
CA ALA A 327 -5.69 -9.15 -33.76
C ALA A 327 -7.17 -9.57 -33.93
N PRO A 328 -7.48 -10.67 -34.66
CA PRO A 328 -8.84 -11.16 -34.76
C PRO A 328 -9.34 -11.61 -33.39
N GLY A 329 -10.41 -11.04 -32.90
CA GLY A 329 -11.06 -11.46 -31.64
C GLY A 329 -11.12 -10.45 -30.51
N CYS A 330 -10.61 -9.23 -30.69
CA CYS A 330 -10.79 -8.14 -29.74
C CYS A 330 -12.09 -7.35 -30.09
N PRO A 331 -13.02 -7.11 -29.14
CA PRO A 331 -14.28 -6.41 -29.41
C PRO A 331 -14.12 -4.97 -29.90
N VAL A 332 -12.94 -4.36 -29.68
CA VAL A 332 -12.64 -2.94 -30.02
C VAL A 332 -12.07 -2.76 -31.43
N ALA A 333 -11.81 -3.82 -32.19
CA ALA A 333 -10.95 -3.77 -33.39
C ALA A 333 -11.69 -3.74 -34.72
N ARG A 334 -12.61 -2.80 -34.96
CA ARG A 334 -13.23 -2.68 -36.30
C ARG A 334 -13.17 -1.33 -37.00
N ASN A 335 -12.61 -0.28 -36.42
CA ASN A 335 -12.56 1.05 -37.03
C ASN A 335 -11.18 1.72 -36.85
N ALA A 336 -10.88 2.80 -37.61
CA ALA A 336 -9.65 3.60 -37.48
C ALA A 336 -9.33 4.07 -36.05
N THR A 337 -10.35 4.19 -35.19
CA THR A 337 -10.25 4.47 -33.77
C THR A 337 -9.52 3.37 -32.96
N ALA A 338 -9.54 2.13 -33.42
CA ALA A 338 -8.89 0.99 -32.74
C ALA A 338 -7.35 1.03 -32.88
N VAL A 339 -6.84 1.43 -34.05
CA VAL A 339 -5.40 1.58 -34.28
C VAL A 339 -4.83 2.68 -33.37
N SER A 340 -5.60 3.75 -33.15
CA SER A 340 -5.22 4.83 -32.25
C SER A 340 -5.18 4.39 -30.77
N ALA A 341 -6.11 3.52 -30.35
CA ALA A 341 -6.17 3.00 -28.98
C ALA A 341 -5.00 2.05 -28.64
N ASP A 342 -4.63 1.17 -29.57
CA ASP A 342 -3.48 0.27 -29.40
C ASP A 342 -2.16 1.03 -29.31
N ARG A 343 -1.98 2.05 -30.16
CA ARG A 343 -0.81 2.93 -30.14
C ARG A 343 -0.75 3.74 -28.85
N ALA A 344 -1.88 4.29 -28.40
CA ALA A 344 -1.97 5.01 -27.13
C ALA A 344 -1.61 4.12 -25.93
N CYS A 345 -2.14 2.89 -25.88
CA CYS A 345 -1.81 1.93 -24.83
C CYS A 345 -0.30 1.61 -24.81
N TRP A 346 0.30 1.33 -25.98
CA TRP A 346 1.74 1.08 -26.08
C TRP A 346 2.58 2.28 -25.63
N MET A 347 2.23 3.51 -26.07
CA MET A 347 2.93 4.73 -25.68
C MET A 347 2.84 4.95 -24.16
N LEU A 348 1.66 4.73 -23.57
CA LEU A 348 1.41 4.89 -22.16
C LEU A 348 2.22 3.91 -21.32
N LEU A 349 2.23 2.62 -21.69
CA LEU A 349 3.02 1.57 -21.03
C LEU A 349 4.52 1.85 -21.14
N THR A 350 4.99 2.28 -22.32
CA THR A 350 6.39 2.64 -22.53
C THR A 350 6.79 3.84 -21.67
N ALA A 351 6.00 4.91 -21.68
CA ALA A 351 6.26 6.10 -20.88
C ALA A 351 6.26 5.76 -19.37
N TRP A 352 5.29 4.99 -18.90
CA TRP A 352 5.20 4.60 -17.49
C TRP A 352 6.37 3.71 -17.08
N GLY A 353 6.72 2.69 -17.88
CA GLY A 353 7.84 1.79 -17.60
C GLY A 353 9.18 2.53 -17.59
N VAL A 354 9.43 3.39 -18.59
CA VAL A 354 10.68 4.15 -18.68
C VAL A 354 10.80 5.20 -17.57
N SER A 355 9.74 5.95 -17.28
CA SER A 355 9.76 6.93 -16.18
C SER A 355 9.96 6.25 -14.83
N SER A 356 9.36 5.08 -14.60
CA SER A 356 9.59 4.26 -13.40
C SER A 356 11.06 3.83 -13.30
N ALA A 357 11.68 3.39 -14.40
CA ALA A 357 13.10 3.03 -14.42
C ALA A 357 14.00 4.23 -14.10
N VAL A 358 13.72 5.41 -14.66
CA VAL A 358 14.49 6.64 -14.41
C VAL A 358 14.36 7.08 -12.94
N LEU A 359 13.18 6.96 -12.33
CA LEU A 359 12.95 7.34 -10.94
C LEU A 359 13.71 6.47 -9.92
N MET A 360 14.22 5.32 -10.33
CA MET A 360 15.09 4.48 -9.49
C MET A 360 16.57 4.88 -9.53
N LEU A 361 16.96 5.77 -10.44
CA LEU A 361 18.34 6.19 -10.62
C LEU A 361 18.62 7.53 -9.94
N SER A 362 19.84 7.72 -9.45
CA SER A 362 20.26 8.93 -8.73
C SER A 362 20.12 10.23 -9.54
N VAL A 363 20.07 10.15 -10.88
CA VAL A 363 19.78 11.30 -11.76
C VAL A 363 18.42 11.94 -11.46
N SER A 364 17.46 11.19 -10.90
CA SER A 364 16.15 11.68 -10.52
C SER A 364 16.09 12.33 -9.13
N ASN A 365 17.20 12.39 -8.39
CA ASN A 365 17.24 12.87 -7.00
C ASN A 365 16.57 14.25 -6.81
N SER A 366 16.75 15.17 -7.76
CA SER A 366 16.08 16.47 -7.71
C SER A 366 14.55 16.37 -7.66
N LEU A 367 13.95 15.44 -8.41
CA LEU A 367 12.51 15.19 -8.37
C LEU A 367 12.09 14.69 -6.99
N TRP A 368 12.86 13.78 -6.39
CA TRP A 368 12.57 13.23 -5.06
C TRP A 368 12.59 14.29 -3.97
N GLN A 369 13.43 15.31 -4.10
CA GLN A 369 13.53 16.37 -3.10
C GLN A 369 12.46 17.46 -3.25
N HIS A 370 12.06 17.79 -4.48
CA HIS A 370 11.17 18.93 -4.74
C HIS A 370 9.70 18.53 -4.92
N LEU A 371 9.41 17.30 -5.37
CA LEU A 371 8.02 16.89 -5.53
C LEU A 371 7.36 16.56 -4.18
N PRO A 372 6.12 17.03 -3.94
CA PRO A 372 5.42 16.89 -2.67
C PRO A 372 5.33 15.43 -2.21
N LYS A 373 5.76 15.13 -1.00
CA LYS A 373 5.69 13.80 -0.37
C LYS A 373 6.45 12.67 -1.08
N LEU A 374 7.09 12.89 -2.23
CA LEU A 374 7.80 11.83 -2.95
C LEU A 374 8.94 11.24 -2.10
N ARG A 375 9.67 12.06 -1.35
CA ARG A 375 10.74 11.61 -0.44
C ARG A 375 10.25 10.62 0.63
N PHE A 376 8.97 10.70 1.03
CA PHE A 376 8.38 9.78 2.02
C PHE A 376 8.07 8.39 1.48
N MET A 377 8.26 8.16 0.19
CA MET A 377 8.32 6.80 -0.35
C MET A 377 9.60 6.07 0.07
N GLN A 378 10.62 6.78 0.57
CA GLN A 378 11.89 6.28 1.10
C GLN A 378 12.75 5.55 0.06
N ILE A 379 12.20 4.55 -0.60
CA ILE A 379 12.92 3.53 -1.36
C ILE A 379 12.60 3.67 -2.85
N PRO A 380 13.52 4.24 -3.68
CA PRO A 380 13.29 4.45 -5.12
C PRO A 380 12.96 3.17 -5.90
N PHE A 381 13.54 2.04 -5.57
CA PHE A 381 13.28 0.79 -6.28
C PHE A 381 11.84 0.25 -6.11
N ARG A 382 10.99 0.84 -5.26
CA ARG A 382 9.54 0.59 -5.24
C ARG A 382 8.86 0.87 -6.60
N TRP A 383 9.44 1.73 -7.43
CA TRP A 383 8.95 1.97 -8.79
C TRP A 383 9.01 0.73 -9.69
N LEU A 384 9.73 -0.34 -9.31
CA LEU A 384 9.63 -1.65 -9.96
C LEU A 384 8.19 -2.18 -10.00
N LEU A 385 7.36 -1.88 -9.02
CA LEU A 385 5.94 -2.24 -9.04
C LEU A 385 5.22 -1.68 -10.28
N CYS A 386 5.42 -0.40 -10.58
CA CYS A 386 4.84 0.26 -11.75
C CYS A 386 5.46 -0.24 -13.06
N MET A 387 6.79 -0.36 -13.08
CA MET A 387 7.53 -0.85 -14.24
C MET A 387 7.09 -2.25 -14.64
N ASN A 388 6.85 -3.13 -13.66
CA ASN A 388 6.44 -4.51 -13.91
C ASN A 388 5.02 -4.65 -14.47
N VAL A 389 4.12 -3.68 -14.29
CA VAL A 389 2.84 -3.64 -15.02
C VAL A 389 3.10 -3.44 -16.52
N ALA A 390 3.98 -2.49 -16.86
CA ALA A 390 4.34 -2.24 -18.25
C ALA A 390 5.05 -3.45 -18.87
N LEU A 391 6.04 -4.01 -18.17
CA LEU A 391 6.77 -5.19 -18.62
C LEU A 391 5.84 -6.39 -18.87
N ALA A 392 4.92 -6.67 -17.93
CA ALA A 392 3.98 -7.78 -18.05
C ALA A 392 3.01 -7.65 -19.22
N MET A 393 2.64 -6.41 -19.60
CA MET A 393 1.83 -6.15 -20.81
C MET A 393 2.66 -6.25 -22.09
N LEU A 394 3.84 -5.64 -22.12
CA LEU A 394 4.65 -5.52 -23.34
C LEU A 394 5.37 -6.82 -23.70
N LEU A 395 5.75 -7.65 -22.73
CA LEU A 395 6.50 -8.89 -22.99
C LEU A 395 5.74 -9.88 -23.88
N PRO A 396 4.45 -10.22 -23.66
CA PRO A 396 3.70 -11.09 -24.58
C PRO A 396 3.42 -10.44 -25.94
N MET A 397 3.42 -9.10 -26.02
CA MET A 397 3.33 -8.38 -27.30
C MET A 397 4.62 -8.53 -28.12
N ALA A 398 5.78 -8.43 -27.46
CA ALA A 398 7.10 -8.57 -28.07
C ALA A 398 7.44 -10.01 -28.42
N ALA A 399 7.34 -10.91 -27.45
CA ALA A 399 7.73 -12.32 -27.56
C ALA A 399 6.52 -13.19 -27.93
N LYS A 400 6.39 -13.52 -29.23
CA LYS A 400 5.29 -14.39 -29.70
C LYS A 400 5.55 -15.88 -29.47
N ARG A 401 6.82 -16.29 -29.43
CA ARG A 401 7.22 -17.69 -29.20
C ARG A 401 7.26 -17.95 -27.69
N TRP A 402 6.67 -19.06 -27.28
CA TRP A 402 6.70 -19.47 -25.86
C TRP A 402 8.12 -19.71 -25.34
N THR A 403 9.04 -20.22 -26.20
CA THR A 403 10.45 -20.38 -25.86
C THR A 403 11.09 -19.06 -25.41
N THR A 404 10.86 -17.97 -26.15
CA THR A 404 11.40 -16.63 -25.78
C THR A 404 10.83 -16.17 -24.43
N ARG A 405 9.52 -16.37 -24.18
CA ARG A 405 8.87 -16.02 -22.90
C ARG A 405 9.48 -16.80 -21.75
N LEU A 406 9.60 -18.11 -21.89
CA LEU A 406 10.16 -19.00 -20.88
C LEU A 406 11.63 -18.70 -20.61
N LEU A 407 12.43 -18.44 -21.65
CA LEU A 407 13.83 -18.02 -21.49
C LEU A 407 13.95 -16.69 -20.76
N THR A 408 13.11 -15.70 -21.06
CA THR A 408 13.10 -14.43 -20.33
C THR A 408 12.74 -14.65 -18.86
N CYS A 409 11.70 -15.43 -18.57
CA CYS A 409 11.31 -15.74 -17.18
C CYS A 409 12.43 -16.50 -16.45
N ALA A 410 13.05 -17.49 -17.12
CA ALA A 410 14.14 -18.27 -16.54
C ALA A 410 15.37 -17.40 -16.24
N LEU A 411 15.72 -16.48 -17.16
CA LEU A 411 16.83 -15.54 -16.95
C LEU A 411 16.57 -14.62 -15.76
N LEU A 412 15.38 -14.04 -15.68
CA LEU A 412 15.00 -13.15 -14.59
C LEU A 412 14.97 -13.89 -13.24
N LEU A 413 14.42 -15.10 -13.19
CA LEU A 413 14.40 -15.92 -11.98
C LEU A 413 15.82 -16.36 -11.58
N ALA A 414 16.64 -16.77 -12.55
CA ALA A 414 18.03 -17.12 -12.31
C ALA A 414 18.82 -15.93 -11.77
N THR A 415 18.59 -14.72 -12.31
CA THR A 415 19.22 -13.50 -11.79
C THR A 415 18.84 -13.27 -10.31
N LEU A 416 17.56 -13.40 -9.95
CA LEU A 416 17.12 -13.25 -8.57
C LEU A 416 17.79 -14.29 -7.65
N ILE A 417 17.79 -15.57 -8.06
CA ILE A 417 18.36 -16.66 -7.24
C ILE A 417 19.87 -16.48 -7.08
N LEU A 418 20.58 -16.18 -8.16
CA LEU A 418 22.03 -16.00 -8.13
C LEU A 418 22.44 -14.75 -7.34
N ALA A 419 21.74 -13.64 -7.54
CA ALA A 419 21.96 -12.42 -6.78
C ALA A 419 21.67 -12.64 -5.28
N GLY A 420 20.57 -13.32 -4.95
CA GLY A 420 20.25 -13.69 -3.57
C GLY A 420 21.33 -14.54 -2.92
N ARG A 421 21.78 -15.59 -3.60
CA ARG A 421 22.89 -16.43 -3.10
C ARG A 421 24.21 -15.69 -2.95
N ARG A 422 24.49 -14.75 -3.85
CA ARG A 422 25.79 -14.06 -3.91
C ARG A 422 25.89 -12.91 -2.90
N PHE A 423 24.82 -12.14 -2.74
CA PHE A 423 24.84 -10.91 -1.97
C PHE A 423 24.20 -11.07 -0.60
N GLN A 424 23.00 -11.61 -0.53
CA GLN A 424 22.26 -11.79 0.73
C GLN A 424 21.25 -12.93 0.59
N PRO A 425 21.46 -14.09 1.22
CA PRO A 425 20.44 -15.15 1.28
C PRO A 425 19.22 -14.66 2.09
N PRO A 426 18.01 -15.19 1.80
CA PRO A 426 16.85 -14.87 2.62
C PRO A 426 16.99 -15.47 4.02
N TRP A 427 16.45 -14.77 5.02
CA TRP A 427 16.32 -15.26 6.39
C TRP A 427 15.00 -16.01 6.53
N TRP A 428 14.95 -16.93 7.53
CA TRP A 428 13.80 -17.79 7.72
C TRP A 428 13.48 -17.95 9.20
N ASP A 429 12.21 -17.68 9.56
CA ASP A 429 11.68 -17.95 10.89
C ASP A 429 10.92 -19.26 10.89
N MET A 430 11.25 -20.10 11.86
CA MET A 430 10.61 -21.39 12.08
C MET A 430 9.30 -21.22 12.86
N ALA A 431 8.53 -22.29 12.94
CA ALA A 431 7.29 -22.28 13.71
C ALA A 431 7.50 -22.01 15.22
N SER A 432 8.71 -22.24 15.76
CA SER A 432 9.14 -21.88 17.12
C SER A 432 9.19 -20.37 17.32
N ASP A 433 9.78 -19.64 16.36
CA ASP A 433 9.99 -18.21 16.43
C ASP A 433 8.64 -17.47 16.35
N ILE A 434 7.76 -17.91 15.43
CA ILE A 434 6.38 -17.41 15.35
C ILE A 434 5.58 -17.71 16.63
N ARG A 435 5.81 -18.86 17.28
CA ARG A 435 5.18 -19.14 18.60
C ARG A 435 5.71 -18.22 19.69
N GLN A 436 7.01 -17.91 19.70
CA GLN A 436 7.59 -16.96 20.65
C GLN A 436 6.95 -15.57 20.49
N MET A 437 6.78 -15.08 19.25
CA MET A 437 6.05 -13.83 18.97
C MET A 437 4.62 -13.88 19.52
N SER A 438 3.91 -14.99 19.26
CA SER A 438 2.53 -15.17 19.75
C SER A 438 2.45 -15.20 21.27
N ASN A 439 3.42 -15.80 21.94
CA ASN A 439 3.49 -15.84 23.40
C ASN A 439 3.76 -14.44 23.96
N ALA A 440 4.68 -13.68 23.39
CA ALA A 440 4.97 -12.31 23.81
C ALA A 440 3.73 -11.39 23.78
N ILE A 441 2.82 -11.62 22.82
CA ILE A 441 1.52 -10.95 22.77
C ILE A 441 0.57 -11.50 23.84
N ALA A 442 0.49 -12.83 24.01
CA ALA A 442 -0.45 -13.46 24.92
C ALA A 442 -0.10 -13.19 26.41
N ASP A 443 1.19 -13.19 26.73
CA ASP A 443 1.71 -13.00 28.10
C ASP A 443 1.82 -11.49 28.46
N GLY A 444 1.61 -10.60 27.49
CA GLY A 444 1.73 -9.16 27.69
C GLY A 444 3.17 -8.66 27.88
N THR A 445 4.18 -9.49 27.60
CA THR A 445 5.60 -9.10 27.64
C THR A 445 5.89 -8.00 26.64
N GLY A 446 5.18 -8.00 25.50
CA GLY A 446 5.34 -7.03 24.44
C GLY A 446 6.54 -7.32 23.53
N TYR A 447 6.84 -6.37 22.67
CA TYR A 447 7.84 -6.49 21.62
C TYR A 447 8.52 -5.12 21.34
N GLU A 448 9.60 -5.15 20.60
CA GLU A 448 10.25 -3.94 20.11
C GLU A 448 9.32 -3.16 19.19
N GLY A 449 9.14 -1.86 19.48
CA GLY A 449 8.31 -0.95 18.69
C GLY A 449 9.07 -0.37 17.50
N SER A 450 8.45 0.64 16.85
CA SER A 450 9.09 1.40 15.77
C SER A 450 9.28 2.85 16.20
N ASP A 451 10.50 3.35 16.16
CA ASP A 451 10.88 4.69 16.67
C ASP A 451 10.11 5.81 15.95
N GLU A 452 9.74 5.59 14.69
CA GLU A 452 8.96 6.55 13.90
C GLU A 452 7.53 6.82 14.46
N TYR A 453 7.03 5.98 15.37
CA TYR A 453 5.72 6.14 16.02
C TYR A 453 5.79 6.55 17.48
N VAL A 454 6.99 6.74 18.01
CA VAL A 454 7.23 7.28 19.35
C VAL A 454 6.84 8.77 19.37
N PRO A 455 6.29 9.29 20.47
CA PRO A 455 6.02 10.72 20.61
C PRO A 455 7.26 11.58 20.37
N ALA A 456 7.07 12.74 19.75
CA ALA A 456 8.15 13.62 19.35
C ALA A 456 9.05 14.04 20.54
N ALA A 457 10.35 14.00 20.33
CA ALA A 457 11.40 14.31 21.30
C ALA A 457 11.54 13.32 22.47
N ASP A 458 10.96 12.12 22.36
CA ASP A 458 11.14 11.05 23.35
C ASP A 458 12.10 9.99 22.82
N ASP A 459 12.87 9.36 23.71
CA ASP A 459 13.86 8.32 23.36
C ASP A 459 13.41 6.95 23.88
N ALA A 460 13.05 6.08 22.93
CA ALA A 460 12.59 4.73 23.25
C ALA A 460 13.73 3.78 23.62
N TYR A 461 14.98 4.09 23.31
CA TYR A 461 16.13 3.25 23.65
C TYR A 461 16.48 3.30 25.16
N GLU A 462 16.10 4.41 25.82
CA GLU A 462 16.32 4.62 27.26
C GLU A 462 15.19 4.04 28.15
N LEU A 463 14.28 3.26 27.59
CA LEU A 463 13.17 2.66 28.32
C LEU A 463 13.65 1.49 29.19
N ASP A 464 13.26 1.51 30.46
CA ASP A 464 13.45 0.37 31.37
C ASP A 464 12.38 -0.70 31.12
N LYS A 465 12.77 -1.81 30.49
CA LYS A 465 11.87 -2.94 30.17
C LYS A 465 11.27 -3.60 31.42
N SER A 466 11.88 -3.41 32.59
CA SER A 466 11.45 -3.97 33.87
C SER A 466 10.58 -3.02 34.69
N LEU A 467 10.38 -1.76 34.25
CA LEU A 467 9.60 -0.77 34.98
C LEU A 467 8.19 -1.31 35.29
N PRO A 468 7.73 -1.27 36.57
CA PRO A 468 6.35 -1.61 36.90
C PRO A 468 5.34 -0.74 36.14
N LEU A 469 4.08 -1.23 36.00
CA LEU A 469 3.02 -0.53 35.28
C LEU A 469 2.77 0.89 35.79
N VAL A 470 2.93 1.09 37.10
CA VAL A 470 2.84 2.40 37.78
C VAL A 470 3.89 2.47 38.86
N VAL A 471 4.63 3.57 38.93
CA VAL A 471 5.67 3.81 39.94
C VAL A 471 5.37 5.11 40.68
N GLY A 472 5.48 5.09 41.98
CA GLY A 472 5.41 6.29 42.82
C GLY A 472 6.67 7.14 42.71
N GLY A 473 6.55 8.44 43.02
CA GLY A 473 7.69 9.34 43.12
C GLY A 473 8.56 9.07 44.36
N THR A 474 9.47 9.99 44.64
CA THR A 474 10.39 9.92 45.82
C THR A 474 9.60 10.05 47.11
N GLY A 475 9.56 8.96 47.93
CA GLY A 475 8.85 8.93 49.20
C GLY A 475 8.43 7.51 49.60
N ALA A 476 7.53 7.40 50.58
CA ALA A 476 6.96 6.11 50.97
C ALA A 476 6.22 5.50 49.78
N LEU A 477 6.52 4.23 49.47
CA LEU A 477 5.92 3.50 48.36
C LEU A 477 4.39 3.50 48.49
N PRO A 478 3.64 4.01 47.50
CA PRO A 478 2.19 4.00 47.54
C PRO A 478 1.66 2.58 47.36
N ARG A 479 0.51 2.27 47.98
CA ARG A 479 -0.22 1.05 47.63
C ARG A 479 -0.93 1.23 46.30
N ILE A 480 -0.54 0.47 45.29
CA ILE A 480 -1.11 0.53 43.93
C ILE A 480 -1.89 -0.75 43.71
N GLN A 481 -3.14 -0.62 43.26
CA GLN A 481 -3.98 -1.71 42.83
C GLN A 481 -4.45 -1.50 41.41
N ILE A 482 -3.98 -2.32 40.46
CA ILE A 482 -4.41 -2.30 39.08
C ILE A 482 -5.79 -2.96 38.96
N LEU A 483 -6.77 -2.25 38.41
CA LEU A 483 -8.13 -2.74 38.18
C LEU A 483 -8.34 -3.15 36.72
N VAL A 484 -7.87 -2.31 35.77
CA VAL A 484 -7.93 -2.56 34.32
C VAL A 484 -6.63 -2.09 33.69
N TRP A 485 -6.05 -2.91 32.82
CA TRP A 485 -4.89 -2.53 32.01
C TRP A 485 -5.08 -3.02 30.58
N GLY A 486 -5.98 -2.35 29.85
CA GLY A 486 -6.37 -2.68 28.49
C GLY A 486 -5.72 -1.79 27.43
N PRO A 487 -5.85 -2.11 26.14
CA PRO A 487 -5.23 -1.35 25.05
C PRO A 487 -5.71 0.11 24.94
N ALA A 488 -6.97 0.38 25.28
CA ALA A 488 -7.58 1.72 25.17
C ALA A 488 -7.95 2.33 26.53
N GLU A 489 -7.77 1.59 27.65
CA GLU A 489 -8.18 2.02 28.98
C GLU A 489 -7.23 1.44 30.02
N LYS A 490 -6.84 2.28 31.02
CA LYS A 490 -6.14 1.87 32.22
C LYS A 490 -6.90 2.43 33.42
N ARG A 491 -7.18 1.60 34.42
CA ARG A 491 -7.80 2.02 35.67
C ARG A 491 -7.08 1.40 36.85
N PHE A 492 -6.72 2.21 37.81
CA PHE A 492 -6.02 1.76 39.02
C PHE A 492 -6.29 2.70 40.18
N THR A 493 -6.18 2.18 41.39
CA THR A 493 -6.28 2.98 42.62
C THR A 493 -4.92 3.08 43.27
N VAL A 494 -4.67 4.22 43.91
CA VAL A 494 -3.41 4.50 44.59
C VAL A 494 -3.71 5.14 45.93
N ARG A 495 -3.17 4.55 47.00
CA ARG A 495 -3.19 5.15 48.34
C ARG A 495 -1.82 5.74 48.65
N ALA A 496 -1.76 7.08 48.70
CA ALA A 496 -0.54 7.84 48.94
C ALA A 496 -0.57 8.51 50.33
N THR A 497 0.56 8.47 51.01
CA THR A 497 0.69 9.13 52.33
C THR A 497 0.90 10.64 52.23
N ALA A 498 1.42 11.12 51.10
CA ALA A 498 1.66 12.54 50.78
C ALA A 498 1.40 12.80 49.31
N PRO A 499 1.19 14.06 48.88
CA PRO A 499 1.13 14.41 47.47
C PRO A 499 2.40 14.01 46.77
N GLN A 500 2.27 13.36 45.60
CA GLN A 500 3.39 12.89 44.80
C GLN A 500 3.03 12.75 43.32
N ASN A 501 4.04 12.52 42.49
CA ASN A 501 3.87 12.21 41.07
C ASN A 501 3.93 10.69 40.86
N LEU A 502 3.03 10.17 40.00
CA LEU A 502 3.06 8.80 39.53
C LEU A 502 3.60 8.76 38.12
N THR A 503 4.60 7.92 37.85
CA THR A 503 5.04 7.60 36.49
C THR A 503 4.31 6.34 36.02
N VAL A 504 3.68 6.42 34.84
CA VAL A 504 2.91 5.32 34.24
C VAL A 504 3.70 4.75 33.07
N ARG A 505 3.76 3.42 32.96
CA ARG A 505 4.36 2.70 31.84
C ARG A 505 3.52 2.89 30.57
N LEU A 506 3.52 4.12 30.06
CA LEU A 506 2.74 4.57 28.90
C LEU A 506 3.33 5.86 28.37
N PHE A 507 3.59 5.94 27.07
CA PHE A 507 4.00 7.19 26.44
C PHE A 507 2.93 8.28 26.56
N ASN A 508 3.36 9.51 26.81
CA ASN A 508 2.47 10.68 26.89
C ASN A 508 2.05 11.16 25.49
N TYR A 509 1.09 10.45 24.91
CA TYR A 509 0.51 10.83 23.63
C TYR A 509 -0.76 11.67 23.84
N PRO A 510 -0.98 12.76 23.07
CA PRO A 510 -2.08 13.72 23.34
C PRO A 510 -3.50 13.15 23.30
N ALA A 511 -3.69 11.97 22.72
CA ALA A 511 -4.99 11.30 22.74
C ALA A 511 -5.29 10.55 24.06
N TRP A 512 -4.32 10.35 24.95
CA TRP A 512 -4.57 9.83 26.29
C TRP A 512 -5.14 10.91 27.19
N ALA A 513 -6.32 10.69 27.74
CA ALA A 513 -6.94 11.57 28.74
C ALA A 513 -6.85 10.93 30.12
N VAL A 514 -6.44 11.71 31.12
CA VAL A 514 -6.29 11.28 32.50
C VAL A 514 -7.33 11.95 33.37
N VAL A 515 -8.00 11.15 34.19
CA VAL A 515 -8.98 11.58 35.18
C VAL A 515 -8.53 11.05 36.54
N VAL A 516 -8.38 11.92 37.53
CA VAL A 516 -8.06 11.58 38.91
C VAL A 516 -9.24 11.97 39.81
N ASN A 517 -9.79 11.02 40.54
CA ASN A 517 -10.94 11.25 41.43
C ASN A 517 -12.12 11.95 40.71
N GLY A 518 -12.41 11.53 39.47
CA GLY A 518 -13.47 12.08 38.63
C GLY A 518 -13.18 13.45 38.00
N LYS A 519 -11.98 14.03 38.20
CA LYS A 519 -11.58 15.31 37.63
C LYS A 519 -10.54 15.15 36.53
N PRO A 520 -10.74 15.78 35.34
CA PRO A 520 -9.71 15.81 34.30
C PRO A 520 -8.41 16.42 34.84
N THR A 521 -7.30 15.72 34.65
CA THR A 521 -5.99 16.11 35.20
C THR A 521 -4.98 16.25 34.07
N ALA A 522 -4.27 17.40 34.06
CA ALA A 522 -3.18 17.60 33.12
C ALA A 522 -2.01 16.69 33.48
N THR A 523 -1.45 16.06 32.45
CA THR A 523 -0.27 15.20 32.59
C THR A 523 1.01 15.98 32.34
N GLN A 524 2.08 15.57 33.01
CA GLN A 524 3.45 15.94 32.68
C GLN A 524 4.09 14.75 31.95
N LYS A 525 5.30 14.91 31.44
CA LYS A 525 6.08 13.81 30.90
C LYS A 525 7.47 13.74 31.54
N THR A 526 8.05 12.56 31.56
CA THR A 526 9.47 12.38 31.91
C THR A 526 10.36 13.05 30.85
N ASP A 527 11.53 13.57 31.23
CA ASP A 527 12.37 14.39 30.37
C ASP A 527 12.95 13.65 29.15
N VAL A 528 13.34 12.38 29.30
CA VAL A 528 14.01 11.59 28.24
C VAL A 528 13.04 10.62 27.59
N THR A 529 12.34 9.82 28.40
CA THR A 529 11.53 8.72 27.93
C THR A 529 10.09 9.10 27.57
N GLY A 530 9.65 10.32 27.88
CA GLY A 530 8.35 10.84 27.52
C GLY A 530 7.15 10.13 28.14
N LEU A 531 7.33 9.49 29.30
CA LEU A 531 6.26 8.72 29.96
C LEU A 531 5.26 9.66 30.65
N ILE A 532 4.01 9.22 30.73
CA ILE A 532 2.96 9.95 31.48
C ILE A 532 3.34 10.07 32.96
N VAL A 533 3.33 11.31 33.46
CA VAL A 533 3.47 11.64 34.87
C VAL A 533 2.17 12.29 35.36
N ILE A 534 1.59 11.71 36.43
CA ILE A 534 0.29 12.12 36.98
C ILE A 534 0.49 12.64 38.40
N PRO A 535 0.18 13.94 38.70
CA PRO A 535 0.19 14.43 40.05
C PRO A 535 -1.03 13.89 40.84
N ILE A 536 -0.80 13.37 42.03
CA ILE A 536 -1.85 12.89 42.93
C ILE A 536 -1.75 13.53 44.32
N GLY A 537 -2.88 13.63 45.01
CA GLY A 537 -2.96 14.08 46.39
C GLY A 537 -2.65 12.97 47.41
N ALA A 538 -2.55 13.36 48.68
CA ALA A 538 -2.52 12.39 49.77
C ALA A 538 -3.90 11.69 49.92
N GLY A 539 -3.91 10.45 50.40
CA GLY A 539 -5.10 9.62 50.56
C GLY A 539 -5.36 8.69 49.37
N ASP A 540 -6.61 8.28 49.26
CA ASP A 540 -7.04 7.36 48.18
C ASP A 540 -7.33 8.14 46.89
N ASN A 541 -6.72 7.66 45.78
CA ASN A 541 -6.89 8.25 44.47
C ASN A 541 -7.36 7.16 43.50
N ASP A 542 -8.45 7.42 42.75
CA ASP A 542 -8.94 6.59 41.63
C ASP A 542 -8.48 7.25 40.32
N ILE A 543 -7.64 6.55 39.57
CA ILE A 543 -7.05 7.04 38.34
C ILE A 543 -7.65 6.26 37.17
N HIS A 544 -8.18 7.01 36.21
CA HIS A 544 -8.72 6.50 34.96
C HIS A 544 -8.03 7.16 33.77
N ILE A 545 -7.34 6.38 32.95
CA ILE A 545 -6.66 6.81 31.72
C ILE A 545 -7.38 6.16 30.55
N HIS A 546 -7.85 6.95 29.59
CA HIS A 546 -8.55 6.42 28.43
C HIS A 546 -8.13 7.10 27.13
N PHE A 547 -8.13 6.32 26.04
CA PHE A 547 -7.78 6.81 24.70
C PHE A 547 -8.99 7.49 24.07
N ARG A 548 -9.00 8.83 24.09
CA ARG A 548 -10.13 9.65 23.62
C ARG A 548 -10.23 9.73 22.11
N ARG A 549 -11.44 9.96 21.60
CA ARG A 549 -11.66 10.32 20.20
C ARG A 549 -11.36 11.81 20.01
N THR A 550 -10.37 12.13 19.18
CA THR A 550 -9.97 13.49 18.83
C THR A 550 -10.88 14.09 17.75
N ILE A 551 -10.90 15.43 17.61
CA ILE A 551 -11.78 16.13 16.66
C ILE A 551 -11.41 15.79 15.22
N ASP A 552 -10.13 15.67 14.90
CA ASP A 552 -9.62 15.27 13.57
C ASP A 552 -10.15 13.89 13.13
N ARG A 553 -10.24 12.93 14.06
CA ARG A 553 -10.82 11.60 13.81
C ARG A 553 -12.33 11.68 13.55
N LEU A 554 -13.04 12.55 14.26
CA LEU A 554 -14.46 12.78 14.01
C LEU A 554 -14.68 13.41 12.64
N ILE A 555 -13.92 14.46 12.29
CA ILE A 555 -13.99 15.11 10.99
C ILE A 555 -13.64 14.09 9.87
N GLY A 556 -12.58 13.29 10.04
CA GLY A 556 -12.20 12.25 9.10
C GLY A 556 -13.32 11.26 8.82
N ASN A 557 -14.01 10.79 9.87
CA ASN A 557 -15.15 9.88 9.73
C ASN A 557 -16.33 10.53 8.97
N VAL A 558 -16.65 11.81 9.29
CA VAL A 558 -17.72 12.55 8.62
C VAL A 558 -17.41 12.76 7.14
N VAL A 559 -16.19 13.17 6.80
CA VAL A 559 -15.75 13.34 5.39
C VAL A 559 -15.82 12.02 4.62
N SER A 560 -15.38 10.91 5.23
CA SER A 560 -15.47 9.60 4.59
C SER A 560 -16.91 9.17 4.35
N LEU A 561 -17.80 9.41 5.30
CA LEU A 561 -19.22 9.11 5.17
C LEU A 561 -19.88 9.95 4.06
N ILE A 562 -19.63 11.25 4.02
CA ILE A 562 -20.13 12.15 2.97
C ILE A 562 -19.62 11.68 1.60
N SER A 563 -18.33 11.36 1.48
CA SER A 563 -17.74 10.88 0.23
C SER A 563 -18.36 9.56 -0.23
N LEU A 564 -18.64 8.64 0.70
CA LEU A 564 -19.34 7.38 0.41
C LEU A 564 -20.76 7.63 -0.08
N VAL A 565 -21.51 8.50 0.59
CA VAL A 565 -22.88 8.87 0.20
C VAL A 565 -22.89 9.49 -1.20
N LEU A 566 -21.99 10.42 -1.49
CA LEU A 566 -21.85 11.03 -2.81
C LEU A 566 -21.58 9.98 -3.89
N LEU A 567 -20.68 9.02 -3.63
CA LEU A 567 -20.39 7.94 -4.56
C LEU A 567 -21.59 7.04 -4.80
N VAL A 568 -22.34 6.69 -3.75
CA VAL A 568 -23.58 5.89 -3.87
C VAL A 568 -24.63 6.64 -4.69
N VAL A 569 -24.83 7.94 -4.46
CA VAL A 569 -25.77 8.76 -5.22
C VAL A 569 -25.36 8.82 -6.71
N VAL A 570 -24.08 9.07 -7.00
CA VAL A 570 -23.56 9.08 -8.38
C VAL A 570 -23.73 7.71 -9.04
N TRP A 571 -23.45 6.63 -8.31
CA TRP A 571 -23.65 5.26 -8.81
C TRP A 571 -25.12 4.93 -9.12
N MET A 572 -26.05 5.35 -8.24
CA MET A 572 -27.49 5.16 -8.47
C MET A 572 -27.98 5.95 -9.70
N ARG A 573 -27.51 7.20 -9.89
CA ARG A 573 -27.83 7.99 -11.09
C ARG A 573 -27.29 7.35 -12.35
N ALA A 574 -26.03 6.91 -12.35
CA ALA A 574 -25.42 6.22 -13.47
C ALA A 574 -26.14 4.90 -13.83
N ARG A 575 -26.70 4.18 -12.85
CA ARG A 575 -27.56 3.02 -13.10
C ARG A 575 -28.88 3.40 -13.76
N ARG A 576 -29.56 4.44 -13.30
CA ARG A 576 -30.84 4.90 -13.87
C ARG A 576 -30.69 5.35 -15.33
N GLU A 577 -29.59 6.03 -15.67
CA GLU A 577 -29.29 6.43 -17.04
C GLU A 577 -29.06 5.23 -17.97
N ALA A 578 -28.42 4.16 -17.49
CA ALA A 578 -28.18 2.94 -18.26
C ALA A 578 -29.47 2.11 -18.51
N PHE A 579 -30.53 2.31 -17.73
CA PHE A 579 -31.83 1.64 -17.87
C PHE A 579 -32.91 2.50 -18.54
N ARG A 580 -32.61 3.73 -18.99
CA ARG A 580 -33.57 4.48 -19.82
C ARG A 580 -33.66 3.80 -21.18
N PRO A 581 -34.87 3.34 -21.60
CA PRO A 581 -35.06 2.80 -22.94
C PRO A 581 -34.72 3.91 -23.95
N ALA A 582 -34.03 3.54 -25.03
CA ALA A 582 -33.83 4.43 -26.16
C ALA A 582 -35.22 4.89 -26.62
N ASN A 583 -35.41 6.21 -26.68
CA ASN A 583 -36.69 6.79 -27.10
C ASN A 583 -36.97 6.28 -28.53
N PRO A 584 -38.12 5.63 -28.81
CA PRO A 584 -38.45 5.14 -30.15
C PRO A 584 -38.95 6.24 -31.07
N GLU A 585 -38.81 7.52 -30.71
CA GLU A 585 -39.23 8.64 -31.55
C GLU A 585 -38.11 9.07 -32.50
N GLY A 586 -38.04 8.43 -33.69
CA GLY A 586 -37.10 8.75 -34.77
C GLY A 586 -37.39 8.01 -36.07
N SER A 587 -38.55 7.38 -36.21
CA SER A 587 -39.03 6.84 -37.51
C SER A 587 -40.44 7.35 -37.81
N GLY A 588 -40.49 8.61 -38.23
CA GLY A 588 -41.72 9.22 -38.69
C GLY A 588 -41.44 10.49 -39.50
N VAL A 589 -41.63 10.31 -40.83
CA VAL A 589 -41.70 11.24 -41.97
C VAL A 589 -40.37 11.47 -42.68
#